data_bfa527518f64ab9ed3c7cc8f46a68838
#
_entry.id   bfa527518f64ab9ed3c7cc8f46a68838
#
_cell.length_a   1.000
_cell.length_b   1.000
_cell.length_c   1.000
_cell.angle_alpha   90.00
_cell.angle_beta   90.00
_cell.angle_gamma   90.00
#
_symmetry.space_group_name_H-M   'P 1'
#
loop_
_entity.id
_entity.type
_entity.pdbx_description
1 polymer ?
#
loop_
_entity_poly.entity_id
_entity_poly.type
_entity_poly.pdbx_seq_one_letter_code
_entity_poly.pdbx_strand_id
1 'polypeptide(L)'
;HISRIDLIGKDAIKLRDGKQITEFQEGILPWALRNPSALVFDEYDAGRPDVMFVIQRVLETEGKLTLLDQNEVIKPHPNFRLFATANTVGLGDTTGLYHGTQQINQGQMDRWSLVVTLNYLKNEVEEEIIIANCPEYGTDDGRKDIKKMVLVAELTRKAFIGGDISTVMSPRTVIAWAQNTLIFNDIAFAFRMSFLNKCDELERSTVS
;
A
#
# COMPACT_ATOMS: atom_id res chain seq x y z
N HIS A 1 3.15 10.92 4.27
CA HIS A 1 1.70 11.12 4.43
C HIS A 1 1.26 12.33 3.61
N ILE A 2 0.23 12.18 2.78
CA ILE A 2 -0.38 13.28 2.04
C ILE A 2 -1.11 14.22 3.04
N SER A 3 -0.91 15.51 2.90
CA SER A 3 -1.64 16.51 3.68
C SER A 3 -2.90 16.98 2.94
N ARG A 4 -3.80 17.67 3.65
CA ARG A 4 -4.97 18.29 3.02
C ARG A 4 -4.56 19.32 1.95
N ILE A 5 -3.45 20.00 2.17
CA ILE A 5 -2.90 20.99 1.22
C ILE A 5 -2.45 20.32 -0.07
N ASP A 6 -1.77 19.17 0.03
CA ASP A 6 -1.33 18.42 -1.15
C ASP A 6 -2.52 17.82 -1.91
N LEU A 7 -3.56 17.42 -1.16
CA LEU A 7 -4.75 16.81 -1.71
C LEU A 7 -5.65 17.84 -2.43
N ILE A 8 -5.97 18.94 -1.76
CA ILE A 8 -6.95 19.92 -2.25
C ILE A 8 -6.25 21.06 -3.00
N GLY A 9 -5.15 21.57 -2.46
CA GLY A 9 -4.46 22.74 -2.94
C GLY A 9 -4.26 23.80 -1.87
N LYS A 10 -3.60 24.86 -2.23
CA LYS A 10 -3.26 25.99 -1.37
C LYS A 10 -3.18 27.30 -2.14
N ASP A 11 -3.36 28.39 -1.45
CA ASP A 11 -2.99 29.69 -1.97
C ASP A 11 -1.47 29.85 -1.97
N ALA A 12 -0.93 30.20 -3.11
CA ALA A 12 0.51 30.45 -3.29
C ALA A 12 0.73 31.88 -3.76
N ILE A 13 1.73 32.54 -3.16
CA ILE A 13 2.17 33.86 -3.60
C ILE A 13 3.11 33.68 -4.79
N LYS A 14 2.74 34.23 -5.93
CA LYS A 14 3.56 34.26 -7.15
C LYS A 14 3.94 35.70 -7.51
N LEU A 15 5.12 35.87 -8.08
CA LEU A 15 5.55 37.12 -8.68
C LEU A 15 5.14 37.15 -10.15
N ARG A 16 4.28 38.10 -10.53
CA ARG A 16 3.90 38.32 -11.91
C ARG A 16 4.09 39.82 -12.21
N ASP A 17 4.89 40.13 -13.20
CA ASP A 17 5.22 41.50 -13.60
C ASP A 17 5.73 42.41 -12.44
N GLY A 18 6.53 41.81 -11.54
CA GLY A 18 7.09 42.50 -10.37
C GLY A 18 6.09 42.73 -9.21
N LYS A 19 4.85 42.26 -9.33
CA LYS A 19 3.83 42.34 -8.27
C LYS A 19 3.59 40.96 -7.66
N GLN A 20 3.38 40.94 -6.34
CA GLN A 20 2.95 39.74 -5.64
C GLN A 20 1.45 39.57 -5.87
N ILE A 21 1.08 38.39 -6.39
CA ILE A 21 -0.32 37.97 -6.54
C ILE A 21 -0.53 36.68 -5.76
N THR A 22 -1.67 36.53 -5.13
CA THR A 22 -2.09 35.26 -4.54
C THR A 22 -2.86 34.48 -5.59
N GLU A 23 -2.42 33.27 -5.88
CA GLU A 23 -3.05 32.37 -6.85
C GLU A 23 -3.25 31.01 -6.19
N PHE A 24 -4.45 30.44 -6.34
CA PHE A 24 -4.73 29.10 -5.87
C PHE A 24 -3.96 28.07 -6.69
N GLN A 25 -3.11 27.30 -6.03
CA GLN A 25 -2.42 26.15 -6.62
C GLN A 25 -3.23 24.90 -6.32
N GLU A 26 -3.84 24.34 -7.35
CA GLU A 26 -4.68 23.16 -7.25
C GLU A 26 -3.90 21.93 -6.81
N GLY A 27 -4.49 21.12 -5.92
CA GLY A 27 -3.99 19.81 -5.51
C GLY A 27 -4.42 18.70 -6.45
N ILE A 28 -4.04 17.46 -6.11
CA ILE A 28 -4.29 16.30 -6.99
C ILE A 28 -5.78 15.92 -7.07
N LEU A 29 -6.55 16.09 -6.00
CA LEU A 29 -7.95 15.66 -5.96
C LEU A 29 -8.87 16.49 -6.88
N PRO A 30 -8.86 17.85 -6.84
CA PRO A 30 -9.65 18.65 -7.77
C PRO A 30 -9.31 18.33 -9.23
N TRP A 31 -8.03 18.20 -9.56
CA TRP A 31 -7.59 17.81 -10.90
C TRP A 31 -8.15 16.44 -11.30
N ALA A 32 -8.00 15.44 -10.42
CA ALA A 32 -8.48 14.08 -10.69
C ALA A 32 -9.99 14.04 -10.89
N LEU A 33 -10.75 14.78 -10.07
CA LEU A 33 -12.21 14.85 -10.17
C LEU A 33 -12.69 15.43 -11.50
N ARG A 34 -11.99 16.40 -12.07
CA ARG A 34 -12.36 17.00 -13.35
C ARG A 34 -12.00 16.16 -14.57
N ASN A 35 -11.15 15.16 -14.41
CA ASN A 35 -10.62 14.37 -15.52
C ASN A 35 -11.09 12.91 -15.49
N PRO A 36 -11.12 12.21 -16.64
CA PRO A 36 -11.35 10.77 -16.71
C PRO A 36 -10.12 10.05 -16.14
N SER A 37 -10.06 9.89 -14.84
CA SER A 37 -8.90 9.40 -14.10
C SER A 37 -9.26 8.34 -13.07
N ALA A 38 -8.27 7.56 -12.66
CA ALA A 38 -8.31 6.69 -11.49
C ALA A 38 -7.38 7.27 -10.41
N LEU A 39 -7.94 7.64 -9.27
CA LEU A 39 -7.17 8.08 -8.11
C LEU A 39 -7.09 6.93 -7.10
N VAL A 40 -5.88 6.59 -6.68
CA VAL A 40 -5.62 5.49 -5.73
C VAL A 40 -5.04 6.08 -4.45
N PHE A 41 -5.69 5.83 -3.32
CA PHE A 41 -5.15 6.10 -1.99
C PHE A 41 -4.51 4.82 -1.46
N ASP A 42 -3.19 4.81 -1.40
CA ASP A 42 -2.45 3.72 -0.79
C ASP A 42 -2.41 3.90 0.73
N GLU A 43 -2.57 2.81 1.49
CA GLU A 43 -2.61 2.80 2.95
C GLU A 43 -3.67 3.78 3.53
N TYR A 44 -4.90 3.71 3.00
CA TYR A 44 -6.00 4.60 3.40
C TYR A 44 -6.29 4.57 4.91
N ASP A 45 -6.13 3.41 5.54
CA ASP A 45 -6.30 3.19 6.98
C ASP A 45 -5.20 3.83 7.85
N ALA A 46 -4.06 4.20 7.25
CA ALA A 46 -3.01 5.00 7.89
C ALA A 46 -3.13 6.51 7.59
N GLY A 47 -4.19 6.91 6.87
CA GLY A 47 -4.42 8.29 6.45
C GLY A 47 -4.77 9.23 7.60
N ARG A 48 -4.47 10.52 7.42
CA ARG A 48 -4.85 11.56 8.38
C ARG A 48 -6.38 11.76 8.37
N PRO A 49 -7.03 11.94 9.54
CA PRO A 49 -8.48 12.13 9.62
C PRO A 49 -9.01 13.30 8.77
N ASP A 50 -8.28 14.41 8.70
CA ASP A 50 -8.66 15.59 7.92
C ASP A 50 -8.70 15.29 6.40
N VAL A 51 -7.79 14.44 5.90
CA VAL A 51 -7.77 13.96 4.52
C VAL A 51 -8.94 12.99 4.29
N MET A 52 -9.16 12.06 5.21
CA MET A 52 -10.23 11.07 5.12
C MET A 52 -11.63 11.72 5.05
N PHE A 53 -11.86 12.80 5.80
CA PHE A 53 -13.12 13.54 5.71
C PHE A 53 -13.38 14.17 4.33
N VAL A 54 -12.33 14.62 3.66
CA VAL A 54 -12.47 15.15 2.28
C VAL A 54 -12.86 14.02 1.32
N ILE A 55 -12.17 12.87 1.41
CA ILE A 55 -12.45 11.70 0.58
C ILE A 55 -13.89 11.20 0.81
N GLN A 56 -14.34 11.18 2.05
CA GLN A 56 -15.69 10.78 2.43
C GLN A 56 -16.76 11.59 1.69
N ARG A 57 -16.56 12.90 1.51
CA ARG A 57 -17.47 13.77 0.76
C ARG A 57 -17.56 13.41 -0.72
N VAL A 58 -16.46 12.95 -1.30
CA VAL A 58 -16.41 12.51 -2.70
C VAL A 58 -17.08 11.15 -2.90
N LEU A 59 -17.06 10.29 -1.88
CA LEU A 59 -17.68 8.96 -1.89
C LEU A 59 -19.21 8.98 -1.70
N GLU A 60 -19.81 10.08 -1.35
CA GLU A 60 -21.27 10.21 -1.21
C GLU A 60 -21.99 9.98 -2.55
N THR A 61 -23.26 9.60 -2.51
CA THR A 61 -24.09 9.32 -3.71
C THR A 61 -24.12 10.51 -4.70
N GLU A 62 -24.15 11.73 -4.19
CA GLU A 62 -23.95 12.95 -4.96
C GLU A 62 -22.59 13.57 -4.62
N GLY A 63 -21.55 12.74 -4.70
CA GLY A 63 -20.21 13.14 -4.32
C GLY A 63 -19.77 14.43 -5.01
N LYS A 64 -19.22 15.35 -4.23
CA LYS A 64 -18.70 16.63 -4.72
C LYS A 64 -17.61 17.15 -3.81
N LEU A 65 -16.70 17.90 -4.37
CA LEU A 65 -15.70 18.65 -3.63
C LEU A 65 -16.08 20.13 -3.66
N THR A 66 -16.21 20.75 -2.48
CA THR A 66 -16.44 22.18 -2.37
C THR A 66 -15.13 22.87 -1.98
N LEU A 67 -14.65 23.75 -2.85
CA LEU A 67 -13.51 24.64 -2.61
C LEU A 67 -14.07 25.97 -2.11
N LEU A 68 -14.14 26.14 -0.78
CA LEU A 68 -14.78 27.31 -0.18
C LEU A 68 -14.04 28.60 -0.55
N ASP A 69 -12.71 28.58 -0.49
CA ASP A 69 -11.88 29.76 -0.78
C ASP A 69 -11.97 30.20 -2.25
N GLN A 70 -12.35 29.28 -3.14
CA GLN A 70 -12.54 29.52 -4.58
C GLN A 70 -14.00 29.68 -4.97
N ASN A 71 -14.93 29.54 -4.00
CA ASN A 71 -16.38 29.53 -4.24
C ASN A 71 -16.78 28.57 -5.38
N GLU A 72 -16.16 27.42 -5.44
CA GLU A 72 -16.35 26.44 -6.51
C GLU A 72 -16.81 25.08 -5.94
N VAL A 73 -17.71 24.44 -6.69
CA VAL A 73 -18.16 23.06 -6.43
C VAL A 73 -17.78 22.19 -7.61
N ILE A 74 -16.90 21.21 -7.37
CA ILE A 74 -16.44 20.27 -8.37
C ILE A 74 -17.24 18.98 -8.24
N LYS A 75 -17.92 18.58 -9.33
CA LYS A 75 -18.55 17.27 -9.46
C LYS A 75 -17.57 16.31 -10.16
N PRO A 76 -17.49 15.04 -9.72
CA PRO A 76 -16.63 14.07 -10.37
C PRO A 76 -17.00 13.87 -11.85
N HIS A 77 -15.98 13.78 -12.69
CA HIS A 77 -16.16 13.38 -14.08
C HIS A 77 -16.81 11.98 -14.14
N PRO A 78 -17.73 11.69 -15.10
CA PRO A 78 -18.42 10.40 -15.18
C PRO A 78 -17.49 9.17 -15.21
N ASN A 79 -16.29 9.35 -15.76
CA ASN A 79 -15.26 8.30 -15.82
C ASN A 79 -14.22 8.41 -14.70
N PHE A 80 -14.41 9.27 -13.70
CA PHE A 80 -13.58 9.27 -12.50
C PHE A 80 -13.82 8.01 -11.67
N ARG A 81 -12.76 7.42 -11.16
CA ARG A 81 -12.83 6.27 -10.23
C ARG A 81 -11.89 6.50 -9.06
N LEU A 82 -12.36 6.13 -7.88
CA LEU A 82 -11.60 6.21 -6.64
C LEU A 82 -11.34 4.81 -6.09
N PHE A 83 -10.08 4.53 -5.77
CA PHE A 83 -9.63 3.29 -5.17
C PHE A 83 -8.87 3.58 -3.90
N ALA A 84 -8.86 2.61 -2.99
CA ALA A 84 -8.00 2.65 -1.81
C ALA A 84 -7.44 1.27 -1.51
N THR A 85 -6.24 1.21 -0.96
CA THR A 85 -5.70 0.01 -0.32
C THR A 85 -5.69 0.21 1.19
N ALA A 86 -5.79 -0.87 1.94
CA ALA A 86 -5.71 -0.85 3.40
C ALA A 86 -5.09 -2.17 3.89
N ASN A 87 -4.31 -2.09 4.95
CA ASN A 87 -3.71 -3.27 5.60
C ASN A 87 -4.67 -3.90 6.62
N THR A 88 -5.63 -3.13 7.11
CA THR A 88 -6.70 -3.58 8.00
C THR A 88 -8.05 -3.34 7.34
N VAL A 89 -9.07 -4.09 7.74
CA VAL A 89 -10.45 -3.88 7.21
C VAL A 89 -11.11 -2.66 7.90
N GLY A 90 -10.32 -1.65 8.26
CA GLY A 90 -10.81 -0.46 8.97
C GLY A 90 -11.11 -0.69 10.45
N LEU A 91 -10.79 -1.87 10.99
CA LEU A 91 -10.98 -2.18 12.43
C LEU A 91 -9.82 -1.70 13.30
N GLY A 92 -8.80 -1.13 12.70
CA GLY A 92 -7.53 -0.82 13.35
C GLY A 92 -6.69 -2.06 13.58
N ASP A 93 -5.49 -1.84 14.09
CA ASP A 93 -4.56 -2.95 14.38
C ASP A 93 -4.89 -3.59 15.73
N THR A 94 -5.51 -4.76 15.70
CA THR A 94 -5.76 -5.57 16.90
C THR A 94 -4.60 -6.53 17.21
N THR A 95 -3.64 -6.65 16.28
CA THR A 95 -2.54 -7.64 16.34
C THR A 95 -1.19 -7.02 16.70
N GLY A 96 -1.06 -5.69 16.69
CA GLY A 96 0.20 -4.99 16.88
C GLY A 96 1.14 -4.99 15.67
N LEU A 97 0.67 -5.48 14.51
CA LEU A 97 1.47 -5.67 13.30
C LEU A 97 1.45 -4.48 12.35
N TYR A 98 0.38 -3.71 12.41
CA TYR A 98 0.14 -2.56 11.55
C TYR A 98 0.06 -1.27 12.36
N HIS A 99 1.12 -1.01 13.14
CA HIS A 99 1.23 0.21 13.94
C HIS A 99 1.03 1.45 13.06
N GLY A 100 0.16 2.34 13.50
CA GLY A 100 -0.18 3.56 12.76
C GLY A 100 -1.45 3.48 11.93
N THR A 101 -2.06 2.30 11.78
CA THR A 101 -3.42 2.21 11.22
C THR A 101 -4.45 2.69 12.25
N GLN A 102 -5.45 3.41 11.75
CA GLN A 102 -6.53 3.96 12.58
C GLN A 102 -7.81 3.15 12.38
N GLN A 103 -8.65 3.13 13.40
CA GLN A 103 -10.01 2.64 13.22
C GLN A 103 -10.76 3.58 12.28
N ILE A 104 -11.22 3.03 11.16
CA ILE A 104 -12.09 3.73 10.24
C ILE A 104 -13.52 3.64 10.78
N ASN A 105 -14.19 4.77 10.89
CA ASN A 105 -15.57 4.82 11.31
C ASN A 105 -16.45 3.96 10.37
N GLN A 106 -17.40 3.21 10.93
CA GLN A 106 -18.33 2.36 10.17
C GLN A 106 -19.00 3.14 9.03
N GLY A 107 -19.42 4.38 9.28
CA GLY A 107 -20.02 5.23 8.25
C GLY A 107 -19.07 5.63 7.12
N GLN A 108 -17.76 5.64 7.36
CA GLN A 108 -16.75 5.87 6.31
C GLN A 108 -16.57 4.61 5.46
N MET A 109 -16.59 3.43 6.10
CA MET A 109 -16.50 2.13 5.41
C MET A 109 -17.73 1.89 4.54
N ASP A 110 -18.91 2.22 5.01
CA ASP A 110 -20.18 2.03 4.30
C ASP A 110 -20.28 2.82 2.98
N ARG A 111 -19.45 3.85 2.82
CA ARG A 111 -19.38 4.65 1.57
C ARG A 111 -18.59 3.97 0.46
N TRP A 112 -17.78 2.98 0.77
CA TRP A 112 -17.08 2.18 -0.23
C TRP A 112 -18.03 1.14 -0.81
N SER A 113 -18.41 1.30 -2.08
CA SER A 113 -19.38 0.43 -2.75
C SER A 113 -18.88 -1.00 -2.98
N LEU A 114 -17.57 -1.20 -3.01
CA LEU A 114 -16.91 -2.50 -3.17
C LEU A 114 -15.73 -2.59 -2.22
N VAL A 115 -15.70 -3.66 -1.43
CA VAL A 115 -14.56 -4.03 -0.58
C VAL A 115 -14.12 -5.44 -0.96
N VAL A 116 -12.87 -5.59 -1.38
CA VAL A 116 -12.30 -6.87 -1.81
C VAL A 116 -11.13 -7.21 -0.91
N THR A 117 -11.16 -8.39 -0.34
CA THR A 117 -10.03 -8.92 0.42
C THR A 117 -9.07 -9.61 -0.54
N LEU A 118 -7.80 -9.19 -0.51
CA LEU A 118 -6.71 -9.83 -1.24
C LEU A 118 -5.95 -10.75 -0.29
N ASN A 119 -5.61 -11.92 -0.79
CA ASN A 119 -4.82 -12.91 -0.05
C ASN A 119 -3.54 -13.25 -0.83
N TYR A 120 -2.65 -14.03 -0.23
CA TYR A 120 -1.47 -14.51 -0.92
C TYR A 120 -1.87 -15.35 -2.15
N LEU A 121 -1.04 -15.26 -3.16
CA LEU A 121 -1.18 -16.03 -4.40
C LEU A 121 -0.90 -17.51 -4.15
N LYS A 122 -1.31 -18.37 -5.09
CA LYS A 122 -0.89 -19.76 -5.11
C LYS A 122 0.62 -19.85 -5.36
N ASN A 123 1.26 -20.86 -4.80
CA ASN A 123 2.71 -21.02 -4.86
C ASN A 123 3.24 -20.99 -6.30
N GLU A 124 2.57 -21.66 -7.23
CA GLU A 124 2.99 -21.71 -8.63
C GLU A 124 2.98 -20.33 -9.29
N VAL A 125 2.02 -19.49 -8.94
CA VAL A 125 1.93 -18.12 -9.46
C VAL A 125 3.01 -17.24 -8.82
N GLU A 126 3.28 -17.41 -7.54
CA GLU A 126 4.32 -16.68 -6.83
C GLU A 126 5.71 -17.06 -7.37
N GLU A 127 5.96 -18.35 -7.65
CA GLU A 127 7.19 -18.85 -8.28
C GLU A 127 7.45 -18.12 -9.61
N GLU A 128 6.44 -18.05 -10.50
CA GLU A 128 6.59 -17.36 -11.79
C GLU A 128 6.83 -15.85 -11.63
N ILE A 129 6.21 -15.20 -10.66
CA ILE A 129 6.48 -13.79 -10.36
C ILE A 129 7.92 -13.58 -9.92
N ILE A 130 8.45 -14.45 -9.06
CA ILE A 130 9.84 -14.36 -8.59
C ILE A 130 10.81 -14.57 -9.77
N ILE A 131 10.57 -15.58 -10.60
CA ILE A 131 11.38 -15.87 -11.79
C ILE A 131 11.32 -14.69 -12.78
N ALA A 132 10.15 -14.06 -12.95
CA ALA A 132 10.04 -12.88 -13.82
C ALA A 132 10.89 -11.68 -13.29
N ASN A 133 11.09 -11.58 -11.97
CA ASN A 133 11.95 -10.57 -11.35
C ASN A 133 13.42 -10.98 -11.25
N CYS A 134 13.71 -12.28 -11.33
CA CYS A 134 15.05 -12.87 -11.24
C CYS A 134 15.20 -13.93 -12.35
N PRO A 135 15.38 -13.54 -13.63
CA PRO A 135 15.40 -14.47 -14.76
C PRO A 135 16.51 -15.53 -14.69
N GLU A 136 17.55 -15.30 -13.89
CA GLU A 136 18.65 -16.21 -13.66
C GLU A 136 18.18 -17.56 -13.08
N TYR A 137 17.05 -17.58 -12.38
CA TYR A 137 16.41 -18.78 -11.88
C TYR A 137 15.52 -19.51 -12.89
N GLY A 138 15.52 -19.08 -14.16
CA GLY A 138 14.74 -19.73 -15.23
C GLY A 138 15.20 -21.14 -15.61
N THR A 139 16.33 -21.61 -15.10
CA THR A 139 16.85 -22.98 -15.29
C THR A 139 16.09 -24.00 -14.41
N ASP A 140 16.18 -25.30 -14.75
CA ASP A 140 15.50 -26.34 -13.97
C ASP A 140 15.95 -26.37 -12.51
N ASP A 141 17.23 -26.15 -12.23
CA ASP A 141 17.75 -26.10 -10.86
C ASP A 141 17.37 -24.79 -10.16
N GLY A 142 17.41 -23.67 -10.87
CA GLY A 142 16.95 -22.39 -10.35
C GLY A 142 15.47 -22.43 -9.95
N ARG A 143 14.61 -23.04 -10.74
CA ARG A 143 13.19 -23.23 -10.42
C ARG A 143 12.98 -24.07 -9.17
N LYS A 144 13.82 -25.10 -8.92
CA LYS A 144 13.77 -25.90 -7.69
C LYS A 144 14.10 -25.06 -6.46
N ASP A 145 15.05 -24.13 -6.59
CA ASP A 145 15.42 -23.26 -5.48
C ASP A 145 14.32 -22.22 -5.19
N ILE A 146 13.73 -21.61 -6.22
CA ILE A 146 12.57 -20.72 -6.05
C ILE A 146 11.41 -21.46 -5.39
N LYS A 147 11.11 -22.69 -5.81
CA LYS A 147 10.07 -23.51 -5.17
C LYS A 147 10.31 -23.73 -3.68
N LYS A 148 11.56 -23.99 -3.27
CA LYS A 148 11.92 -24.10 -1.85
C LYS A 148 11.72 -22.75 -1.12
N MET A 149 12.14 -21.64 -1.71
CA MET A 149 11.97 -20.30 -1.13
C MET A 149 10.49 -19.96 -0.91
N VAL A 150 9.64 -20.26 -1.89
CA VAL A 150 8.17 -20.05 -1.78
C VAL A 150 7.57 -20.96 -0.71
N LEU A 151 8.02 -22.22 -0.61
CA LEU A 151 7.57 -23.13 0.45
C LEU A 151 7.95 -22.61 1.85
N VAL A 152 9.16 -22.11 2.04
CA VAL A 152 9.58 -21.48 3.30
C VAL A 152 8.71 -20.27 3.61
N ALA A 153 8.41 -19.42 2.61
CA ALA A 153 7.52 -18.29 2.79
C ALA A 153 6.11 -18.72 3.21
N GLU A 154 5.57 -19.80 2.62
CA GLU A 154 4.27 -20.37 3.02
C GLU A 154 4.29 -20.85 4.47
N LEU A 155 5.36 -21.51 4.89
CA LEU A 155 5.52 -21.99 6.28
C LEU A 155 5.58 -20.83 7.27
N THR A 156 6.35 -19.76 6.97
CA THR A 156 6.38 -18.55 7.81
C THR A 156 5.02 -17.86 7.90
N ARG A 157 4.26 -17.81 6.81
CA ARG A 157 2.90 -17.25 6.79
C ARG A 157 1.93 -18.09 7.64
N LYS A 158 2.05 -19.40 7.63
CA LYS A 158 1.26 -20.30 8.49
C LYS A 158 1.61 -20.11 9.97
N ALA A 159 2.89 -20.03 10.29
CA ALA A 159 3.36 -19.78 11.65
C ALA A 159 2.89 -18.40 12.16
N PHE A 160 2.90 -17.38 11.29
CA PHE A 160 2.37 -16.06 11.59
C PHE A 160 0.87 -16.09 11.89
N ILE A 161 0.07 -16.77 11.07
CA ILE A 161 -1.38 -16.94 11.29
C ILE A 161 -1.64 -17.73 12.58
N GLY A 162 -0.78 -18.71 12.90
CA GLY A 162 -0.82 -19.48 14.15
C GLY A 162 -0.42 -18.69 15.40
N GLY A 163 0.20 -17.51 15.23
CA GLY A 163 0.71 -16.71 16.34
C GLY A 163 2.08 -17.15 16.88
N ASP A 164 2.76 -18.07 16.16
CA ASP A 164 4.08 -18.59 16.55
C ASP A 164 5.20 -17.58 16.26
N ILE A 165 5.00 -16.71 15.28
CA ILE A 165 5.92 -15.62 14.92
C ILE A 165 5.14 -14.34 14.62
N SER A 166 5.78 -13.20 14.85
CA SER A 166 5.19 -11.85 14.60
C SER A 166 5.59 -11.25 13.24
N THR A 167 6.55 -11.86 12.55
CA THR A 167 7.07 -11.38 11.27
C THR A 167 6.59 -12.26 10.13
N VAL A 168 6.04 -11.65 9.07
CA VAL A 168 5.54 -12.38 7.90
C VAL A 168 6.45 -12.19 6.69
N MET A 169 6.67 -13.26 5.94
CA MET A 169 7.39 -13.22 4.67
C MET A 169 6.45 -12.92 3.51
N SER A 170 6.45 -11.68 3.03
CA SER A 170 5.70 -11.28 1.84
C SER A 170 6.39 -11.74 0.55
N PRO A 171 5.69 -11.78 -0.61
CA PRO A 171 6.32 -12.05 -1.91
C PRO A 171 7.47 -11.11 -2.23
N ARG A 172 7.39 -9.83 -1.80
CA ARG A 172 8.49 -8.85 -1.92
C ARG A 172 9.75 -9.31 -1.16
N THR A 173 9.57 -9.93 0.00
CA THR A 173 10.70 -10.46 0.78
C THR A 173 11.32 -11.67 0.09
N VAL A 174 10.53 -12.54 -0.55
CA VAL A 174 11.04 -13.69 -1.30
C VAL A 174 11.83 -13.23 -2.53
N ILE A 175 11.33 -12.22 -3.27
CA ILE A 175 12.07 -11.61 -4.38
C ILE A 175 13.41 -11.05 -3.89
N ALA A 176 13.42 -10.31 -2.79
CA ALA A 176 14.65 -9.77 -2.21
C ALA A 176 15.61 -10.89 -1.78
N TRP A 177 15.09 -11.98 -1.23
CA TRP A 177 15.91 -13.15 -0.88
C TRP A 177 16.54 -13.79 -2.12
N ALA A 178 15.77 -14.01 -3.20
CA ALA A 178 16.29 -14.54 -4.44
C ALA A 178 17.39 -13.63 -5.03
N GLN A 179 17.15 -12.31 -5.10
CA GLN A 179 18.14 -11.35 -5.56
C GLN A 179 19.42 -11.34 -4.73
N ASN A 180 19.28 -11.36 -3.40
CA ASN A 180 20.42 -11.39 -2.50
C ASN A 180 21.19 -12.72 -2.60
N THR A 181 20.52 -13.84 -2.89
CA THR A 181 21.19 -15.13 -3.13
C THR A 181 22.11 -15.04 -4.35
N LEU A 182 21.70 -14.37 -5.41
CA LEU A 182 22.56 -14.13 -6.59
C LEU A 182 23.79 -13.27 -6.26
N ILE A 183 23.60 -12.26 -5.38
CA ILE A 183 24.69 -11.37 -4.98
C ILE A 183 25.70 -12.07 -4.09
N PHE A 184 25.22 -12.81 -3.06
CA PHE A 184 26.08 -13.41 -2.05
C PHE A 184 26.53 -14.82 -2.42
N ASN A 185 25.92 -15.45 -3.41
CA ASN A 185 26.11 -16.85 -3.79
C ASN A 185 25.94 -17.82 -2.60
N ASP A 186 25.09 -17.47 -1.66
CA ASP A 186 24.77 -18.24 -0.45
C ASP A 186 23.31 -18.00 -0.06
N ILE A 187 22.46 -19.02 -0.24
CA ILE A 187 21.03 -18.97 -0.01
C ILE A 187 20.69 -18.76 1.47
N ALA A 188 21.47 -19.37 2.39
CA ALA A 188 21.23 -19.29 3.82
C ALA A 188 21.65 -17.92 4.37
N PHE A 189 22.78 -17.39 3.92
CA PHE A 189 23.21 -16.03 4.26
C PHE A 189 22.24 -15.00 3.73
N ALA A 190 21.79 -15.13 2.47
CA ALA A 190 20.79 -14.25 1.87
C ALA A 190 19.46 -14.31 2.64
N PHE A 191 19.02 -15.49 3.08
CA PHE A 191 17.83 -15.65 3.92
C PHE A 191 17.96 -14.86 5.22
N ARG A 192 19.09 -15.03 5.91
CA ARG A 192 19.37 -14.29 7.15
C ARG A 192 19.28 -12.78 6.95
N MET A 193 19.89 -12.25 5.88
CA MET A 193 19.92 -10.83 5.58
C MET A 193 18.54 -10.29 5.14
N SER A 194 17.77 -11.09 4.39
CA SER A 194 16.50 -10.66 3.84
C SER A 194 15.33 -10.79 4.80
N PHE A 195 15.34 -11.79 5.69
CA PHE A 195 14.23 -12.10 6.56
C PHE A 195 14.59 -12.32 8.03
N LEU A 196 15.48 -13.25 8.34
CA LEU A 196 15.73 -13.69 9.73
C LEU A 196 16.15 -12.53 10.65
N ASN A 197 16.94 -11.57 10.16
CA ASN A 197 17.35 -10.40 10.93
C ASN A 197 16.21 -9.40 11.21
N LYS A 198 15.08 -9.55 10.56
CA LYS A 198 13.86 -8.74 10.82
C LYS A 198 12.96 -9.37 11.89
N CYS A 199 13.16 -10.68 12.17
CA CYS A 199 12.41 -11.37 13.19
C CYS A 199 12.90 -10.98 14.59
N ASP A 200 11.99 -11.02 15.57
CA ASP A 200 12.34 -10.89 16.97
C ASP A 200 13.38 -11.97 17.36
N GLU A 201 14.28 -11.65 18.29
CA GLU A 201 15.34 -12.57 18.70
C GLU A 201 14.81 -13.90 19.23
N LEU A 202 13.68 -13.87 19.93
CA LEU A 202 13.04 -15.06 20.49
C LEU A 202 12.43 -15.97 19.40
N GLU A 203 12.05 -15.39 18.27
CA GLU A 203 11.42 -16.10 17.15
C GLU A 203 12.44 -16.68 16.17
N ARG A 204 13.69 -16.18 16.17
CA ARG A 204 14.73 -16.61 15.21
C ARG A 204 15.00 -18.10 15.25
N SER A 205 14.91 -18.73 16.43
CA SER A 205 15.11 -20.17 16.59
C SER A 205 13.97 -21.00 15.97
N THR A 206 12.77 -20.43 15.85
CA THR A 206 11.61 -21.09 15.23
C THR A 206 11.69 -21.01 13.70
N VAL A 207 12.36 -19.97 13.17
CA VAL A 207 12.44 -19.68 11.74
C VAL A 207 13.71 -20.25 11.10
N SER A 208 14.77 -20.46 11.87
CA SER A 208 16.06 -21.01 11.43
C SER A 208 16.03 -22.53 11.39
#